data_0dc26fdd89d49084611de3ef79455184
#
_entry.id   0dc26fdd89d49084611de3ef79455184
#
_cell.length_a   1.000
_cell.length_b   1.000
_cell.length_c   1.000
_cell.angle_alpha   90.00
_cell.angle_beta   90.00
_cell.angle_gamma   90.00
#
_symmetry.space_group_name_H-M   'P 1'
#
loop_
_entity.id
_entity.type
_entity.pdbx_description
1 polymer ?
#
loop_
_entity_poly.entity_id
_entity_poly.type
_entity_poly.pdbx_seq_one_letter_code
_entity_poly.pdbx_strand_id
1 'polypeptide(L)'
;MGTPDFARTILERLVADGHDVCGVFTQPDKPRNRNKVTPSPVKEYALSQNIPVFQPVTMRDGTALEDFKTLAPELAVVAAYGRILPEEMLAVPVHGCINAHASILPKYRGAAPINRAILDGEKETGVTVMHMAKECDAGDMILVKKQSIRPDETAEDLFKELAVLGADAIAEAIVEIQNGTAQRVPQDESQATYAPMLSRELSPIDWTKSSTQIIDQIRALIPWPCAAASILGANTKIFRAVPLGETKDAPGTLCARKKGIEAACGDGKSILITELQPDGGKRMAANAFLNGKRIAAGTVLDA
;
A
#
# COMPACT_ATOMS: atom_id res chain seq x y z
N MET A 1 -1.59 14.53 9.87
CA MET A 1 -1.22 13.31 10.61
C MET A 1 -0.85 12.21 9.64
N GLY A 2 0.30 11.56 9.76
CA GLY A 2 0.74 10.55 8.79
C GLY A 2 2.14 10.03 9.07
N THR A 3 2.56 8.96 8.36
CA THR A 3 3.86 8.34 8.63
C THR A 3 4.67 8.03 7.36
N PRO A 4 4.18 7.29 6.34
CA PRO A 4 4.96 6.88 5.17
C PRO A 4 5.00 7.97 4.08
N ASP A 5 5.66 7.67 2.98
CA ASP A 5 5.81 8.55 1.82
C ASP A 5 4.45 9.03 1.25
N PHE A 6 3.40 8.21 1.30
CA PHE A 6 2.05 8.61 0.93
C PHE A 6 1.61 9.88 1.67
N ALA A 7 1.77 9.88 2.99
CA ALA A 7 1.41 11.03 3.82
C ALA A 7 2.39 12.21 3.64
N ARG A 8 3.68 11.92 3.36
CA ARG A 8 4.67 12.94 3.03
C ARG A 8 4.29 13.69 1.76
N THR A 9 3.91 13.00 0.70
CA THR A 9 3.49 13.63 -0.57
C THR A 9 2.29 14.57 -0.36
N ILE A 10 1.32 14.18 0.48
CA ILE A 10 0.20 15.03 0.85
C ILE A 10 0.68 16.26 1.64
N LEU A 11 1.57 16.08 2.61
CA LEU A 11 2.14 17.19 3.40
C LEU A 11 2.92 18.16 2.51
N GLU A 12 3.72 17.66 1.58
CA GLU A 12 4.46 18.46 0.60
C GLU A 12 3.51 19.34 -0.22
N ARG A 13 2.38 18.78 -0.64
CA ARG A 13 1.36 19.50 -1.39
C ARG A 13 0.69 20.59 -0.54
N LEU A 14 0.32 20.31 0.70
CA LEU A 14 -0.28 21.29 1.61
C LEU A 14 0.65 22.50 1.84
N VAL A 15 1.93 22.26 2.03
CA VAL A 15 2.93 23.32 2.19
C VAL A 15 3.13 24.11 0.90
N ALA A 16 3.16 23.41 -0.25
CA ALA A 16 3.32 24.07 -1.56
C ALA A 16 2.10 24.94 -1.95
N ASP A 17 0.90 24.52 -1.53
CA ASP A 17 -0.34 25.29 -1.75
C ASP A 17 -0.47 26.48 -0.75
N GLY A 18 0.49 26.65 0.18
CA GLY A 18 0.56 27.79 1.09
C GLY A 18 -0.32 27.65 2.34
N HIS A 19 -0.77 26.45 2.68
CA HIS A 19 -1.49 26.22 3.93
C HIS A 19 -0.56 26.38 5.13
N ASP A 20 -1.07 27.00 6.20
CA ASP A 20 -0.39 27.09 7.49
C ASP A 20 -0.48 25.73 8.21
N VAL A 21 0.59 24.95 8.15
CA VAL A 21 0.68 23.66 8.83
C VAL A 21 1.18 23.85 10.24
N CYS A 22 0.28 24.04 11.20
CA CYS A 22 0.60 24.34 12.60
C CYS A 22 1.33 23.19 13.32
N GLY A 23 1.26 21.95 12.85
CA GLY A 23 1.96 20.81 13.41
C GLY A 23 1.71 19.50 12.69
N VAL A 24 2.62 18.55 12.91
CA VAL A 24 2.58 17.22 12.30
C VAL A 24 2.65 16.15 13.37
N PHE A 25 1.67 15.23 13.33
CA PHE A 25 1.68 14.01 14.15
C PHE A 25 2.14 12.83 13.30
N THR A 26 3.17 12.11 13.73
CA THR A 26 3.69 10.91 13.08
C THR A 26 4.01 9.82 14.09
N GLN A 27 4.13 8.58 13.67
CA GLN A 27 4.52 7.50 14.58
C GLN A 27 5.94 7.71 15.11
N PRO A 28 6.24 7.25 16.35
CA PRO A 28 7.59 7.23 16.88
C PRO A 28 8.58 6.58 15.93
N ASP A 29 9.81 7.07 15.91
CA ASP A 29 10.89 6.50 15.11
C ASP A 29 11.10 5.03 15.47
N LYS A 30 11.20 4.19 14.45
CA LYS A 30 11.39 2.75 14.61
C LYS A 30 12.71 2.31 13.97
N PRO A 31 13.36 1.27 14.51
CA PRO A 31 14.45 0.62 13.81
C PRO A 31 14.00 0.16 12.43
N ARG A 32 14.71 0.57 11.40
CA ARG A 32 14.57 0.10 10.03
C ARG A 32 15.82 -0.71 9.65
N ASN A 33 16.19 -0.78 8.41
CA ASN A 33 17.32 -1.53 7.90
C ASN A 33 18.54 -1.58 8.85
N ARG A 34 18.97 -2.78 9.24
CA ARG A 34 20.11 -3.05 10.15
C ARG A 34 19.98 -2.40 11.53
N ASN A 35 18.78 -2.34 12.11
CA ASN A 35 18.51 -1.76 13.43
C ASN A 35 18.84 -0.26 13.58
N LYS A 36 19.07 0.47 12.49
CA LYS A 36 19.25 1.91 12.54
C LYS A 36 17.89 2.58 12.73
N VAL A 37 17.71 3.32 13.81
CA VAL A 37 16.55 4.17 14.03
C VAL A 37 16.60 5.30 13.00
N THR A 38 15.55 5.39 12.17
CA THR A 38 15.43 6.44 11.15
C THR A 38 14.09 7.16 11.33
N PRO A 39 14.06 8.48 11.14
CA PRO A 39 12.83 9.24 11.17
C PRO A 39 11.85 8.75 10.09
N SER A 40 10.56 9.02 10.29
CA SER A 40 9.57 8.79 9.25
C SER A 40 9.73 9.78 8.10
N PRO A 41 9.34 9.45 6.85
CA PRO A 41 9.35 10.40 5.74
C PRO A 41 8.62 11.72 6.05
N VAL A 42 7.49 11.63 6.76
CA VAL A 42 6.74 12.81 7.20
C VAL A 42 7.53 13.66 8.19
N LYS A 43 8.21 13.03 9.16
CA LYS A 43 9.07 13.76 10.11
C LYS A 43 10.24 14.44 9.43
N GLU A 44 10.93 13.74 8.53
CA GLU A 44 12.07 14.32 7.79
C GLU A 44 11.66 15.59 7.05
N TYR A 45 10.53 15.52 6.33
CA TYR A 45 10.03 16.68 5.60
C TYR A 45 9.57 17.80 6.53
N ALA A 46 8.78 17.51 7.56
CA ALA A 46 8.29 18.50 8.51
C ALA A 46 9.44 19.29 9.17
N LEU A 47 10.49 18.58 9.60
CA LEU A 47 11.68 19.22 10.18
C LEU A 47 12.40 20.13 9.16
N SER A 48 12.48 19.74 7.89
CA SER A 48 13.08 20.56 6.84
C SER A 48 12.30 21.85 6.56
N GLN A 49 11.02 21.88 6.91
CA GLN A 49 10.14 23.04 6.77
C GLN A 49 9.94 23.80 8.10
N ASN A 50 10.65 23.43 9.16
CA ASN A 50 10.50 23.99 10.51
C ASN A 50 9.09 23.82 11.11
N ILE A 51 8.35 22.78 10.70
CA ILE A 51 7.02 22.46 11.22
C ILE A 51 7.19 21.64 12.50
N PRO A 52 6.48 21.98 13.60
CA PRO A 52 6.48 21.21 14.84
C PRO A 52 6.07 19.75 14.63
N VAL A 53 6.82 18.80 15.23
CA VAL A 53 6.59 17.35 15.08
C VAL A 53 6.26 16.73 16.42
N PHE A 54 5.13 16.02 16.46
CA PHE A 54 4.63 15.29 17.61
C PHE A 54 4.66 13.79 17.33
N GLN A 55 5.24 13.01 18.25
CA GLN A 55 5.39 11.56 18.11
C GLN A 55 4.83 10.81 19.32
N PRO A 56 3.50 10.88 19.58
CA PRO A 56 2.92 10.24 20.73
C PRO A 56 3.09 8.72 20.66
N VAL A 57 3.48 8.11 21.76
CA VAL A 57 3.59 6.64 21.89
C VAL A 57 2.19 6.01 21.91
N THR A 58 1.25 6.69 22.50
CA THR A 58 -0.17 6.30 22.55
C THR A 58 -1.07 7.52 22.28
N MET A 59 -2.29 7.26 21.84
CA MET A 59 -3.32 8.29 21.64
C MET A 59 -4.31 8.33 22.82
N ARG A 60 -4.08 7.53 23.88
CA ARG A 60 -5.06 7.28 24.96
C ARG A 60 -4.68 7.90 26.30
N ASP A 61 -3.48 8.41 26.46
CA ASP A 61 -2.98 8.98 27.73
C ASP A 61 -3.33 10.46 27.94
N GLY A 62 -4.04 11.06 27.00
CA GLY A 62 -4.43 12.47 27.03
C GLY A 62 -3.37 13.44 26.54
N THR A 63 -2.06 13.11 26.59
CA THR A 63 -0.99 14.02 26.20
C THR A 63 -1.14 14.45 24.73
N ALA A 64 -1.37 13.49 23.83
CA ALA A 64 -1.55 13.79 22.42
C ALA A 64 -2.78 14.66 22.14
N LEU A 65 -3.83 14.53 22.94
CA LEU A 65 -5.03 15.36 22.86
C LEU A 65 -4.73 16.81 23.31
N GLU A 66 -4.00 17.00 24.40
CA GLU A 66 -3.62 18.33 24.87
C GLU A 66 -2.67 19.04 23.89
N ASP A 67 -1.68 18.34 23.35
CA ASP A 67 -0.82 18.88 22.29
C ASP A 67 -1.67 19.32 21.09
N PHE A 68 -2.62 18.50 20.68
CA PHE A 68 -3.50 18.76 19.54
C PHE A 68 -4.44 19.95 19.78
N LYS A 69 -5.01 20.07 20.96
CA LYS A 69 -5.84 21.22 21.36
C LYS A 69 -5.02 22.51 21.38
N THR A 70 -3.78 22.45 21.86
CA THR A 70 -2.89 23.62 21.92
C THR A 70 -2.59 24.19 20.53
N LEU A 71 -2.50 23.33 19.51
CA LEU A 71 -2.32 23.75 18.12
C LEU A 71 -3.58 24.42 17.55
N ALA A 72 -4.76 24.19 18.12
CA ALA A 72 -6.05 24.71 17.68
C ALA A 72 -6.26 24.66 16.14
N PRO A 73 -6.10 23.48 15.49
CA PRO A 73 -6.21 23.39 14.07
C PRO A 73 -7.65 23.61 13.58
N GLU A 74 -7.84 24.31 12.46
CA GLU A 74 -9.14 24.46 11.83
C GLU A 74 -9.60 23.17 11.14
N LEU A 75 -8.65 22.42 10.57
CA LEU A 75 -8.86 21.14 9.88
C LEU A 75 -7.70 20.19 10.18
N ALA A 76 -7.98 18.92 10.38
CA ALA A 76 -6.94 17.90 10.45
C ALA A 76 -6.97 17.01 9.20
N VAL A 77 -5.83 16.94 8.51
CA VAL A 77 -5.63 16.01 7.38
C VAL A 77 -4.89 14.78 7.87
N VAL A 78 -5.47 13.62 7.63
CA VAL A 78 -4.92 12.31 8.03
C VAL A 78 -4.65 11.47 6.78
N ALA A 79 -3.51 10.80 6.74
CA ALA A 79 -3.16 9.88 5.67
C ALA A 79 -2.18 8.82 6.17
N ALA A 80 -2.53 7.55 6.07
CA ALA A 80 -1.68 6.44 6.49
C ALA A 80 -0.97 6.66 7.83
N TYR A 81 -1.69 7.17 8.82
CA TYR A 81 -1.12 7.46 10.15
C TYR A 81 -0.87 6.20 10.96
N GLY A 82 -1.75 5.18 10.80
CA GLY A 82 -1.65 3.90 11.48
C GLY A 82 -1.92 3.97 12.98
N ARG A 83 -2.74 4.93 13.42
CA ARG A 83 -3.26 5.08 14.77
C ARG A 83 -4.74 5.42 14.70
N ILE A 84 -5.50 4.86 15.63
CA ILE A 84 -6.92 5.23 15.83
C ILE A 84 -6.95 6.53 16.63
N LEU A 85 -7.65 7.53 16.11
CA LEU A 85 -7.86 8.79 16.79
C LEU A 85 -9.08 8.66 17.75
N PRO A 86 -8.95 9.05 19.01
CA PRO A 86 -10.10 9.14 19.93
C PRO A 86 -11.14 10.14 19.42
N GLU A 87 -12.41 9.91 19.75
CA GLU A 87 -13.53 10.79 19.35
C GLU A 87 -13.29 12.25 19.78
N GLU A 88 -12.71 12.45 20.96
CA GLU A 88 -12.36 13.78 21.46
C GLU A 88 -11.37 14.51 20.54
N MET A 89 -10.43 13.80 19.90
CA MET A 89 -9.53 14.41 18.92
C MET A 89 -10.24 14.73 17.61
N LEU A 90 -11.18 13.88 17.18
CA LEU A 90 -11.96 14.13 15.96
C LEU A 90 -12.80 15.41 16.07
N ALA A 91 -13.20 15.78 17.30
CA ALA A 91 -14.03 16.94 17.59
C ALA A 91 -13.24 18.25 17.81
N VAL A 92 -11.90 18.22 17.86
CA VAL A 92 -11.08 19.43 18.11
C VAL A 92 -11.11 20.40 16.93
N PRO A 93 -10.88 20.00 15.67
CA PRO A 93 -10.86 20.95 14.56
C PRO A 93 -12.27 21.41 14.20
N VAL A 94 -12.42 22.70 13.90
CA VAL A 94 -13.71 23.32 13.53
C VAL A 94 -14.33 22.63 12.30
N HIS A 95 -13.51 22.25 11.32
CA HIS A 95 -13.93 21.54 10.12
C HIS A 95 -13.77 20.02 10.25
N GLY A 96 -13.43 19.51 11.44
CA GLY A 96 -13.24 18.09 11.72
C GLY A 96 -11.93 17.53 11.19
N CYS A 97 -11.88 16.22 11.07
CA CYS A 97 -10.75 15.48 10.53
C CYS A 97 -11.16 14.82 9.22
N ILE A 98 -10.32 14.95 8.18
CA ILE A 98 -10.49 14.26 6.90
C ILE A 98 -9.35 13.26 6.68
N ASN A 99 -9.64 12.17 5.98
CA ASN A 99 -8.65 11.15 5.66
C ASN A 99 -8.60 10.89 4.15
N ALA A 100 -7.37 10.77 3.61
CA ALA A 100 -7.14 10.24 2.27
C ALA A 100 -6.95 8.72 2.36
N HIS A 101 -7.97 7.96 1.96
CA HIS A 101 -7.94 6.51 1.93
C HIS A 101 -7.68 6.00 0.52
N ALA A 102 -6.69 5.12 0.36
CA ALA A 102 -6.21 4.66 -0.94
C ALA A 102 -7.07 3.53 -1.53
N SER A 103 -8.38 3.73 -1.60
CA SER A 103 -9.35 2.89 -2.30
C SER A 103 -10.57 3.70 -2.75
N ILE A 104 -11.41 3.07 -3.57
CA ILE A 104 -12.76 3.55 -3.88
C ILE A 104 -13.71 2.99 -2.81
N LEU A 105 -13.93 3.75 -1.73
CA LEU A 105 -14.84 3.35 -0.66
C LEU A 105 -16.28 3.19 -1.18
N PRO A 106 -17.06 2.26 -0.61
CA PRO A 106 -16.82 1.52 0.64
C PRO A 106 -15.97 0.26 0.48
N LYS A 107 -15.42 -0.04 -0.68
CA LYS A 107 -14.52 -1.19 -0.86
C LYS A 107 -13.14 -0.94 -0.24
N TYR A 108 -12.55 -2.02 0.30
CA TYR A 108 -11.18 -2.04 0.83
C TYR A 108 -10.95 -1.10 2.01
N ARG A 109 -11.88 -1.01 2.97
CA ARG A 109 -11.61 -0.37 4.27
C ARG A 109 -10.46 -1.09 4.99
N GLY A 110 -9.58 -0.37 5.67
CA GLY A 110 -8.52 -0.94 6.49
C GLY A 110 -7.10 -0.68 5.99
N ALA A 111 -6.16 -1.59 6.33
CA ALA A 111 -4.74 -1.29 6.38
C ALA A 111 -3.98 -1.43 5.03
N ALA A 112 -4.46 -2.26 4.09
CA ALA A 112 -3.73 -2.58 2.87
C ALA A 112 -4.59 -2.52 1.58
N PRO A 113 -5.34 -1.42 1.35
CA PRO A 113 -6.28 -1.32 0.23
C PRO A 113 -5.60 -1.48 -1.13
N ILE A 114 -4.44 -0.87 -1.34
CA ILE A 114 -3.68 -0.91 -2.60
C ILE A 114 -3.29 -2.34 -2.97
N ASN A 115 -2.69 -3.07 -2.02
CA ASN A 115 -2.25 -4.44 -2.25
C ASN A 115 -3.43 -5.37 -2.48
N ARG A 116 -4.53 -5.20 -1.72
CA ARG A 116 -5.71 -6.05 -1.84
C ARG A 116 -6.43 -5.84 -3.16
N ALA A 117 -6.57 -4.62 -3.64
CA ALA A 117 -7.13 -4.33 -4.96
C ALA A 117 -6.37 -5.07 -6.08
N ILE A 118 -5.04 -5.11 -6.02
CA ILE A 118 -4.23 -5.87 -6.99
C ILE A 118 -4.41 -7.38 -6.81
N LEU A 119 -4.38 -7.88 -5.55
CA LEU A 119 -4.57 -9.32 -5.26
C LEU A 119 -5.89 -9.85 -5.77
N ASP A 120 -6.95 -9.04 -5.68
CA ASP A 120 -8.29 -9.38 -6.13
C ASP A 120 -8.47 -9.19 -7.65
N GLY A 121 -7.44 -8.72 -8.35
CA GLY A 121 -7.45 -8.55 -9.81
C GLY A 121 -8.25 -7.36 -10.31
N GLU A 122 -8.52 -6.37 -9.44
CA GLU A 122 -9.20 -5.14 -9.84
C GLU A 122 -8.44 -4.42 -10.96
N LYS A 123 -9.19 -3.75 -11.83
CA LYS A 123 -8.63 -2.97 -12.96
C LYS A 123 -8.65 -1.48 -12.69
N GLU A 124 -9.34 -1.06 -11.64
CA GLU A 124 -9.48 0.32 -11.21
C GLU A 124 -9.40 0.35 -9.68
N THR A 125 -8.75 1.36 -9.16
CA THR A 125 -8.74 1.76 -7.75
C THR A 125 -8.82 3.28 -7.68
N GLY A 126 -8.45 3.87 -6.54
CA GLY A 126 -8.46 5.33 -6.41
C GLY A 126 -8.13 5.81 -5.02
N VAL A 127 -8.44 7.06 -4.77
CA VAL A 127 -8.39 7.66 -3.45
C VAL A 127 -9.74 8.27 -3.12
N THR A 128 -10.26 7.94 -1.95
CA THR A 128 -11.43 8.57 -1.37
C THR A 128 -11.00 9.52 -0.25
N VAL A 129 -11.40 10.78 -0.34
CA VAL A 129 -11.32 11.71 0.79
C VAL A 129 -12.65 11.63 1.54
N MET A 130 -12.58 11.39 2.85
CA MET A 130 -13.75 11.24 3.70
C MET A 130 -13.58 11.98 5.03
N HIS A 131 -14.68 12.34 5.65
CA HIS A 131 -14.69 12.73 7.06
C HIS A 131 -14.35 11.51 7.94
N MET A 132 -13.51 11.70 8.93
CA MET A 132 -13.22 10.62 9.86
C MET A 132 -14.39 10.42 10.83
N ALA A 133 -14.67 9.16 11.14
CA ALA A 133 -15.66 8.71 12.11
C ALA A 133 -15.00 7.78 13.14
N LYS A 134 -15.75 7.32 14.10
CA LYS A 134 -15.30 6.37 15.12
C LYS A 134 -14.91 5.04 14.52
N GLU A 135 -15.73 4.55 13.59
CA GLU A 135 -15.50 3.33 12.84
C GLU A 135 -14.43 3.58 11.76
N CYS A 136 -13.52 2.62 11.63
CA CYS A 136 -12.41 2.74 10.69
C CYS A 136 -12.90 2.82 9.25
N ASP A 137 -12.49 3.88 8.55
CA ASP A 137 -12.76 4.14 7.13
C ASP A 137 -14.25 4.11 6.73
N ALA A 138 -15.17 4.36 7.68
CA ALA A 138 -16.62 4.31 7.48
C ALA A 138 -17.31 5.69 7.43
N GLY A 139 -16.56 6.77 7.54
CA GLY A 139 -17.12 8.12 7.52
C GLY A 139 -17.64 8.56 6.16
N ASP A 140 -18.41 9.66 6.15
CA ASP A 140 -19.01 10.21 4.93
C ASP A 140 -17.94 10.64 3.93
N MET A 141 -18.10 10.23 2.68
CA MET A 141 -17.20 10.58 1.59
C MET A 141 -17.42 12.02 1.15
N ILE A 142 -16.32 12.74 0.89
CA ILE A 142 -16.31 14.08 0.31
C ILE A 142 -16.19 13.95 -1.21
N LEU A 143 -15.12 13.30 -1.67
CA LEU A 143 -14.88 13.06 -3.09
C LEU A 143 -14.11 11.77 -3.32
N VAL A 144 -14.15 11.28 -4.55
CA VAL A 144 -13.44 10.08 -5.01
C VAL A 144 -12.71 10.39 -6.31
N LYS A 145 -11.40 10.13 -6.34
CA LYS A 145 -10.61 10.15 -7.57
C LYS A 145 -10.21 8.73 -7.95
N LYS A 146 -10.43 8.38 -9.22
CA LYS A 146 -10.20 7.05 -9.74
C LYS A 146 -8.88 6.94 -10.50
N GLN A 147 -8.28 5.76 -10.46
CA GLN A 147 -7.01 5.41 -11.09
C GLN A 147 -7.10 4.01 -11.70
N SER A 148 -6.73 3.84 -12.96
CA SER A 148 -6.60 2.52 -13.58
C SER A 148 -5.36 1.79 -13.06
N ILE A 149 -5.47 0.49 -12.83
CA ILE A 149 -4.35 -0.38 -12.46
C ILE A 149 -3.79 -1.03 -13.72
N ARG A 150 -2.54 -0.73 -14.07
CA ARG A 150 -1.88 -1.33 -15.25
C ARG A 150 -1.54 -2.81 -15.00
N PRO A 151 -1.57 -3.66 -16.05
CA PRO A 151 -1.33 -5.10 -15.89
C PRO A 151 0.06 -5.49 -15.33
N ASP A 152 1.07 -4.66 -15.56
CA ASP A 152 2.46 -4.88 -15.13
C ASP A 152 2.87 -4.05 -13.91
N GLU A 153 1.94 -3.25 -13.37
CA GLU A 153 2.17 -2.34 -12.26
C GLU A 153 2.24 -3.10 -10.93
N THR A 154 3.26 -2.78 -10.13
CA THR A 154 3.38 -3.32 -8.77
C THR A 154 2.64 -2.46 -7.76
N ALA A 155 2.37 -3.02 -6.57
CA ALA A 155 1.80 -2.24 -5.48
C ALA A 155 2.71 -1.06 -5.07
N GLU A 156 4.03 -1.20 -5.22
CA GLU A 156 4.99 -0.12 -4.95
C GLU A 156 4.85 1.04 -5.96
N ASP A 157 4.60 0.73 -7.23
CA ASP A 157 4.39 1.75 -8.26
C ASP A 157 3.05 2.45 -8.06
N LEU A 158 1.98 1.67 -7.89
CA LEU A 158 0.63 2.18 -7.65
C LEU A 158 0.55 3.04 -6.38
N PHE A 159 1.30 2.69 -5.33
CA PHE A 159 1.40 3.47 -4.11
C PHE A 159 1.92 4.89 -4.38
N LYS A 160 2.92 5.05 -5.24
CA LYS A 160 3.47 6.36 -5.61
C LYS A 160 2.47 7.20 -6.40
N GLU A 161 1.75 6.58 -7.34
CA GLU A 161 0.74 7.26 -8.14
C GLU A 161 -0.46 7.67 -7.29
N LEU A 162 -0.95 6.78 -6.42
CA LEU A 162 -2.04 7.10 -5.51
C LEU A 162 -1.66 8.14 -4.44
N ALA A 163 -0.37 8.27 -4.09
CA ALA A 163 0.08 9.34 -3.21
C ALA A 163 -0.09 10.72 -3.86
N VAL A 164 0.24 10.86 -5.14
CA VAL A 164 0.01 12.10 -5.91
C VAL A 164 -1.48 12.36 -6.08
N LEU A 165 -2.24 11.34 -6.47
CA LEU A 165 -3.69 11.45 -6.61
C LEU A 165 -4.37 11.83 -5.28
N GLY A 166 -3.87 11.29 -4.17
CA GLY A 166 -4.34 11.63 -2.82
C GLY A 166 -4.03 13.07 -2.42
N ALA A 167 -2.86 13.58 -2.80
CA ALA A 167 -2.50 14.98 -2.58
C ALA A 167 -3.44 15.92 -3.37
N ASP A 168 -3.72 15.60 -4.64
CA ASP A 168 -4.68 16.36 -5.45
C ASP A 168 -6.12 16.26 -4.92
N ALA A 169 -6.51 15.09 -4.40
CA ALA A 169 -7.82 14.89 -3.81
C ALA A 169 -8.00 15.69 -2.50
N ILE A 170 -6.99 15.70 -1.64
CA ILE A 170 -7.00 16.48 -0.39
C ILE A 170 -7.05 17.98 -0.70
N ALA A 171 -6.25 18.47 -1.65
CA ALA A 171 -6.27 19.88 -2.04
C ALA A 171 -7.66 20.33 -2.51
N GLU A 172 -8.33 19.52 -3.34
CA GLU A 172 -9.69 19.79 -3.81
C GLU A 172 -10.71 19.76 -2.65
N ALA A 173 -10.64 18.74 -1.80
CA ALA A 173 -11.53 18.63 -0.64
C ALA A 173 -11.39 19.82 0.34
N ILE A 174 -10.17 20.34 0.55
CA ILE A 174 -9.95 21.53 1.38
C ILE A 174 -10.66 22.75 0.78
N VAL A 175 -10.55 22.95 -0.53
CA VAL A 175 -11.24 24.06 -1.21
C VAL A 175 -12.76 23.93 -1.08
N GLU A 176 -13.31 22.72 -1.24
CA GLU A 176 -14.75 22.48 -1.04
C GLU A 176 -15.19 22.76 0.40
N ILE A 177 -14.39 22.34 1.39
CA ILE A 177 -14.65 22.60 2.82
C ILE A 177 -14.62 24.10 3.11
N GLN A 178 -13.63 24.83 2.62
CA GLN A 178 -13.50 26.28 2.80
C GLN A 178 -14.67 27.05 2.18
N ASN A 179 -15.17 26.58 1.03
CA ASN A 179 -16.30 27.19 0.34
C ASN A 179 -17.68 26.75 0.91
N GLY A 180 -17.70 25.79 1.85
CA GLY A 180 -18.93 25.23 2.38
C GLY A 180 -19.70 24.35 1.37
N THR A 181 -19.02 23.86 0.33
CA THR A 181 -19.61 23.03 -0.75
C THR A 181 -19.28 21.54 -0.61
N ALA A 182 -18.43 21.17 0.35
CA ALA A 182 -18.04 19.78 0.57
C ALA A 182 -19.27 18.90 0.83
N GLN A 183 -19.38 17.85 0.05
CA GLN A 183 -20.46 16.87 0.19
C GLN A 183 -20.23 15.98 1.43
N ARG A 184 -21.31 15.39 1.94
CA ARG A 184 -21.30 14.33 2.92
C ARG A 184 -22.11 13.18 2.37
N VAL A 185 -21.45 12.29 1.65
CA VAL A 185 -22.08 11.12 1.01
C VAL A 185 -21.89 9.92 1.92
N PRO A 186 -22.93 9.41 2.59
CA PRO A 186 -22.84 8.19 3.40
C PRO A 186 -22.37 7.01 2.54
N GLN A 187 -21.57 6.14 3.14
CA GLN A 187 -21.15 4.91 2.48
C GLN A 187 -22.27 3.86 2.51
N ASP A 188 -22.41 3.08 1.44
CA ASP A 188 -23.33 1.93 1.39
C ASP A 188 -22.68 0.74 2.11
N GLU A 189 -23.10 0.45 3.34
CA GLU A 189 -22.57 -0.63 4.16
C GLU A 189 -22.71 -2.02 3.51
N SER A 190 -23.70 -2.20 2.64
CA SER A 190 -23.90 -3.48 1.94
C SER A 190 -22.80 -3.80 0.93
N GLN A 191 -22.04 -2.79 0.49
CA GLN A 191 -20.93 -2.92 -0.46
C GLN A 191 -19.55 -2.83 0.22
N ALA A 192 -19.53 -2.66 1.54
CA ALA A 192 -18.27 -2.54 2.27
C ALA A 192 -17.46 -3.84 2.22
N THR A 193 -16.18 -3.73 1.84
CA THR A 193 -15.21 -4.82 1.93
C THR A 193 -14.00 -4.37 2.72
N TYR A 194 -13.22 -5.34 3.22
CA TYR A 194 -12.12 -5.06 4.13
C TYR A 194 -10.78 -5.49 3.54
N ALA A 195 -9.77 -4.66 3.76
CA ALA A 195 -8.39 -4.85 3.34
C ALA A 195 -7.49 -5.05 4.57
N PRO A 196 -7.46 -6.27 5.16
CA PRO A 196 -6.64 -6.54 6.33
C PRO A 196 -5.16 -6.38 6.01
N MET A 197 -4.37 -6.11 7.07
CA MET A 197 -2.91 -5.97 6.98
C MET A 197 -2.29 -7.17 6.27
N LEU A 198 -1.26 -6.92 5.48
CA LEU A 198 -0.48 -8.00 4.86
C LEU A 198 0.23 -8.83 5.93
N SER A 199 0.39 -10.13 5.66
CA SER A 199 1.16 -11.04 6.49
C SER A 199 2.10 -11.91 5.63
N ARG A 200 3.06 -12.58 6.27
CA ARG A 200 3.96 -13.51 5.58
C ARG A 200 3.24 -14.75 5.05
N GLU A 201 2.09 -15.07 5.55
CA GLU A 201 1.25 -16.17 5.09
C GLU A 201 0.76 -15.99 3.66
N LEU A 202 0.77 -14.75 3.15
CA LEU A 202 0.47 -14.45 1.75
C LEU A 202 1.63 -14.73 0.80
N SER A 203 2.84 -14.98 1.32
CA SER A 203 4.06 -15.13 0.53
C SER A 203 4.12 -16.42 -0.32
N PRO A 204 3.75 -17.60 0.18
CA PRO A 204 3.83 -18.84 -0.61
C PRO A 204 2.93 -18.74 -1.86
N ILE A 205 3.49 -19.15 -3.00
CA ILE A 205 2.73 -19.25 -4.25
C ILE A 205 2.02 -20.60 -4.30
N ASP A 206 0.71 -20.55 -4.46
CA ASP A 206 -0.11 -21.72 -4.78
C ASP A 206 -0.20 -21.87 -6.31
N TRP A 207 0.55 -22.81 -6.84
CA TRP A 207 0.64 -23.07 -8.29
C TRP A 207 -0.64 -23.64 -8.90
N THR A 208 -1.60 -24.09 -8.08
CA THR A 208 -2.91 -24.55 -8.56
C THR A 208 -3.82 -23.40 -9.00
N LYS A 209 -3.48 -22.16 -8.65
CA LYS A 209 -4.17 -20.95 -9.07
C LYS A 209 -3.89 -20.62 -10.53
N SER A 210 -4.72 -19.74 -11.10
CA SER A 210 -4.52 -19.25 -12.46
C SER A 210 -3.25 -18.41 -12.61
N SER A 211 -2.71 -18.39 -13.82
CA SER A 211 -1.55 -17.58 -14.19
C SER A 211 -1.74 -16.10 -13.83
N THR A 212 -2.95 -15.56 -14.03
CA THR A 212 -3.30 -14.18 -13.68
C THR A 212 -3.25 -13.97 -12.16
N GLN A 213 -3.85 -14.85 -11.36
CA GLN A 213 -3.84 -14.74 -9.91
C GLN A 213 -2.42 -14.80 -9.32
N ILE A 214 -1.56 -15.65 -9.89
CA ILE A 214 -0.16 -15.75 -9.45
C ILE A 214 0.63 -14.48 -9.82
N ILE A 215 0.43 -13.92 -11.02
CA ILE A 215 1.04 -12.64 -11.41
C ILE A 215 0.55 -11.52 -10.50
N ASP A 216 -0.75 -11.47 -10.22
CA ASP A 216 -1.34 -10.48 -9.33
C ASP A 216 -0.79 -10.61 -7.89
N GLN A 217 -0.60 -11.83 -7.38
CA GLN A 217 0.07 -12.05 -6.10
C GLN A 217 1.51 -11.53 -6.10
N ILE A 218 2.28 -11.83 -7.15
CA ILE A 218 3.69 -11.38 -7.26
C ILE A 218 3.75 -9.84 -7.22
N ARG A 219 2.97 -9.14 -8.04
CA ARG A 219 3.03 -7.69 -8.16
C ARG A 219 2.38 -6.97 -6.96
N ALA A 220 1.37 -7.57 -6.33
CA ALA A 220 0.69 -7.01 -5.17
C ALA A 220 1.54 -7.03 -3.90
N LEU A 221 2.41 -8.02 -3.74
CA LEU A 221 3.18 -8.22 -2.51
C LEU A 221 4.55 -7.54 -2.51
N ILE A 222 4.87 -6.73 -3.51
CA ILE A 222 6.09 -5.92 -3.55
C ILE A 222 5.84 -4.60 -2.81
N PRO A 223 6.77 -4.14 -1.95
CA PRO A 223 8.07 -4.75 -1.62
C PRO A 223 8.04 -5.77 -0.48
N TRP A 224 6.91 -5.97 0.17
CA TRP A 224 6.74 -6.87 1.30
C TRP A 224 5.31 -7.46 1.33
N PRO A 225 5.14 -8.76 1.65
CA PRO A 225 6.17 -9.75 2.05
C PRO A 225 6.94 -10.36 0.86
N CYS A 226 6.60 -10.08 -0.36
CA CYS A 226 6.97 -10.69 -1.63
C CYS A 226 6.39 -12.10 -1.78
N ALA A 227 5.94 -12.44 -2.96
CA ALA A 227 5.60 -13.81 -3.32
C ALA A 227 6.87 -14.67 -3.37
N ALA A 228 6.79 -15.91 -2.92
CA ALA A 228 7.95 -16.79 -2.84
C ALA A 228 7.59 -18.26 -3.16
N ALA A 229 8.58 -18.98 -3.66
CA ALA A 229 8.51 -20.41 -3.92
C ALA A 229 9.86 -21.07 -3.66
N SER A 230 9.87 -22.40 -3.42
CA SER A 230 11.10 -23.18 -3.28
C SER A 230 11.66 -23.51 -4.67
N ILE A 231 12.62 -22.75 -5.17
CA ILE A 231 13.27 -23.02 -6.48
C ILE A 231 14.63 -23.68 -6.27
N LEU A 232 14.79 -24.89 -6.76
CA LEU A 232 16.03 -25.69 -6.61
C LEU A 232 16.44 -25.85 -5.12
N GLY A 233 15.48 -26.06 -4.24
CA GLY A 233 15.69 -26.25 -2.79
C GLY A 233 16.00 -24.98 -2.00
N ALA A 234 15.95 -23.81 -2.63
CA ALA A 234 16.13 -22.53 -1.96
C ALA A 234 14.82 -21.73 -1.96
N ASN A 235 14.39 -21.25 -0.79
CA ASN A 235 13.28 -20.31 -0.73
C ASN A 235 13.66 -19.05 -1.53
N THR A 236 12.85 -18.71 -2.52
CA THR A 236 13.18 -17.70 -3.53
C THR A 236 12.01 -16.74 -3.68
N LYS A 237 12.26 -15.47 -3.40
CA LYS A 237 11.31 -14.40 -3.65
C LYS A 237 11.22 -14.12 -5.14
N ILE A 238 10.02 -13.93 -5.64
CA ILE A 238 9.75 -13.61 -7.05
C ILE A 238 9.29 -12.16 -7.12
N PHE A 239 9.98 -11.37 -7.96
CA PHE A 239 9.72 -9.94 -8.11
C PHE A 239 9.04 -9.60 -9.42
N ARG A 240 9.21 -10.45 -10.45
CA ARG A 240 8.59 -10.21 -11.74
C ARG A 240 8.29 -11.50 -12.47
N ALA A 241 7.07 -11.60 -12.97
CA ALA A 241 6.65 -12.63 -13.90
C ALA A 241 5.74 -12.04 -14.97
N VAL A 242 5.72 -12.64 -16.13
CA VAL A 242 4.86 -12.24 -17.26
C VAL A 242 4.14 -13.47 -17.81
N PRO A 243 2.95 -13.31 -18.41
CA PRO A 243 2.27 -14.41 -19.08
C PRO A 243 3.17 -14.97 -20.20
N LEU A 244 3.22 -16.30 -20.36
CA LEU A 244 4.01 -16.93 -21.41
C LEU A 244 3.12 -17.62 -22.46
N GLY A 245 2.16 -18.44 -22.07
CA GLY A 245 1.28 -19.14 -22.99
C GLY A 245 0.66 -20.39 -22.39
N GLU A 246 0.07 -21.22 -23.22
CA GLU A 246 -0.53 -22.50 -22.83
C GLU A 246 0.56 -23.56 -22.57
N THR A 247 0.30 -24.44 -21.62
CA THR A 247 1.12 -25.59 -21.29
C THR A 247 0.26 -26.81 -20.96
N LYS A 248 0.83 -28.00 -21.12
CA LYS A 248 0.23 -29.27 -20.70
C LYS A 248 0.88 -29.80 -19.41
N ASP A 249 1.88 -29.09 -18.92
CA ASP A 249 2.61 -29.50 -17.72
C ASP A 249 1.72 -29.33 -16.48
N ALA A 250 1.94 -30.18 -15.48
CA ALA A 250 1.26 -30.07 -14.19
C ALA A 250 1.61 -28.74 -13.49
N PRO A 251 0.65 -28.15 -12.71
CA PRO A 251 0.93 -26.93 -11.94
C PRO A 251 2.22 -27.05 -11.12
N GLY A 252 3.03 -26.00 -11.08
CA GLY A 252 4.33 -25.99 -10.38
C GLY A 252 5.49 -26.59 -11.19
N THR A 253 5.27 -27.16 -12.37
CA THR A 253 6.35 -27.66 -13.23
C THR A 253 7.19 -26.51 -13.73
N LEU A 254 8.53 -26.61 -13.49
CA LEU A 254 9.50 -25.61 -13.92
C LEU A 254 10.23 -26.02 -15.19
N CYS A 255 10.49 -25.04 -16.06
CA CYS A 255 11.33 -25.21 -17.23
C CYS A 255 12.29 -24.01 -17.40
N ALA A 256 13.56 -24.26 -17.61
CA ALA A 256 14.53 -23.22 -17.92
C ALA A 256 14.27 -22.65 -19.32
N ARG A 257 14.20 -21.32 -19.44
CA ARG A 257 14.05 -20.59 -20.70
C ARG A 257 15.16 -19.57 -20.87
N LYS A 258 15.41 -19.14 -22.10
CA LYS A 258 16.47 -18.14 -22.40
C LYS A 258 16.35 -16.84 -21.58
N LYS A 259 15.12 -16.42 -21.27
CA LYS A 259 14.86 -15.14 -20.58
C LYS A 259 14.48 -15.31 -19.10
N GLY A 260 14.42 -16.54 -18.58
CA GLY A 260 14.01 -16.78 -17.20
C GLY A 260 13.58 -18.22 -16.92
N ILE A 261 12.68 -18.38 -15.96
CA ILE A 261 12.14 -19.67 -15.53
C ILE A 261 10.65 -19.68 -15.86
N GLU A 262 10.24 -20.63 -16.69
CA GLU A 262 8.83 -20.90 -16.90
C GLU A 262 8.29 -21.73 -15.74
N ALA A 263 7.07 -21.40 -15.30
CA ALA A 263 6.34 -22.18 -14.31
C ALA A 263 4.90 -22.39 -14.80
N ALA A 264 4.46 -23.64 -14.79
CA ALA A 264 3.08 -24.02 -15.13
C ALA A 264 2.11 -23.63 -14.02
N CYS A 265 0.93 -23.18 -14.38
CA CYS A 265 -0.14 -22.73 -13.48
C CYS A 265 -1.38 -23.61 -13.60
N GLY A 266 -2.32 -23.49 -12.66
CA GLY A 266 -3.51 -24.35 -12.57
C GLY A 266 -4.54 -24.14 -13.67
N ASP A 267 -4.45 -23.06 -14.44
CA ASP A 267 -5.35 -22.77 -15.56
C ASP A 267 -4.87 -23.32 -16.92
N GLY A 268 -3.87 -24.21 -16.93
CA GLY A 268 -3.29 -24.76 -18.15
C GLY A 268 -2.44 -23.74 -18.93
N LYS A 269 -2.03 -22.66 -18.28
CA LYS A 269 -1.11 -21.65 -18.79
C LYS A 269 0.18 -21.66 -17.98
N SER A 270 1.20 -20.99 -18.53
CA SER A 270 2.46 -20.80 -17.83
C SER A 270 2.79 -19.32 -17.71
N ILE A 271 3.61 -18.99 -16.72
CA ILE A 271 4.22 -17.68 -16.54
C ILE A 271 5.72 -17.79 -16.73
N LEU A 272 6.36 -16.70 -17.16
CA LEU A 272 7.81 -16.56 -17.20
C LEU A 272 8.27 -15.69 -16.04
N ILE A 273 8.93 -16.29 -15.06
CA ILE A 273 9.61 -15.59 -13.97
C ILE A 273 10.86 -14.95 -14.57
N THR A 274 10.95 -13.62 -14.48
CA THR A 274 12.06 -12.85 -15.08
C THR A 274 12.99 -12.26 -14.05
N GLU A 275 12.52 -12.06 -12.81
CA GLU A 275 13.30 -11.47 -11.72
C GLU A 275 13.00 -12.14 -10.39
N LEU A 276 14.04 -12.47 -9.64
CA LEU A 276 13.95 -13.23 -8.39
C LEU A 276 15.09 -12.90 -7.43
N GLN A 277 14.96 -13.38 -6.19
CA GLN A 277 15.97 -13.29 -5.14
C GLN A 277 15.97 -14.59 -4.32
N PRO A 278 16.98 -15.45 -4.43
CA PRO A 278 17.13 -16.59 -3.52
C PRO A 278 17.51 -16.10 -2.12
N ASP A 279 17.14 -16.86 -1.10
CA ASP A 279 17.52 -16.56 0.29
C ASP A 279 19.05 -16.43 0.42
N GLY A 280 19.49 -15.40 1.14
CA GLY A 280 20.90 -15.06 1.30
C GLY A 280 21.54 -14.41 0.05
N GLY A 281 20.83 -14.35 -1.08
CA GLY A 281 21.29 -13.78 -2.33
C GLY A 281 20.86 -12.34 -2.58
N LYS A 282 21.25 -11.81 -3.75
CA LYS A 282 20.79 -10.53 -4.26
C LYS A 282 19.63 -10.71 -5.24
N ARG A 283 18.77 -9.70 -5.35
CA ARG A 283 17.80 -9.59 -6.44
C ARG A 283 18.50 -9.57 -7.79
N MET A 284 18.07 -10.43 -8.72
CA MET A 284 18.71 -10.62 -10.01
C MET A 284 17.74 -11.10 -11.09
N ALA A 285 18.14 -10.98 -12.34
CA ALA A 285 17.41 -11.58 -13.44
C ALA A 285 17.41 -13.12 -13.33
N ALA A 286 16.27 -13.75 -13.61
CA ALA A 286 16.12 -15.19 -13.46
C ALA A 286 17.02 -16.01 -14.40
N ASN A 287 17.36 -15.50 -15.58
CA ASN A 287 18.35 -16.12 -16.46
C ASN A 287 19.77 -16.11 -15.88
N ALA A 288 20.14 -15.06 -15.13
CA ALA A 288 21.42 -15.02 -14.42
C ALA A 288 21.48 -16.03 -13.26
N PHE A 289 20.35 -16.25 -12.58
CA PHE A 289 20.22 -17.29 -11.55
C PHE A 289 20.47 -18.69 -12.11
N LEU A 290 20.11 -18.94 -13.37
CA LEU A 290 20.30 -20.22 -14.05
C LEU A 290 21.77 -20.48 -14.46
N ASN A 291 22.64 -19.46 -14.44
CA ASN A 291 24.06 -19.66 -14.79
C ASN A 291 24.72 -20.65 -13.79
N GLY A 292 25.18 -21.77 -14.30
CA GLY A 292 25.76 -22.85 -13.49
C GLY A 292 24.75 -23.75 -12.77
N LYS A 293 23.45 -23.53 -12.94
CA LYS A 293 22.38 -24.36 -12.38
C LYS A 293 21.54 -24.96 -13.50
N ARG A 294 21.08 -26.20 -13.29
CA ARG A 294 20.18 -26.88 -14.22
C ARG A 294 18.86 -27.16 -13.51
N ILE A 295 17.77 -26.75 -14.14
CA ILE A 295 16.45 -27.25 -13.80
C ILE A 295 16.28 -28.56 -14.57
N ALA A 296 16.14 -29.67 -13.87
CA ALA A 296 15.86 -30.94 -14.53
C ALA A 296 14.47 -30.89 -15.18
N ALA A 297 14.32 -31.57 -16.32
CA ALA A 297 13.00 -31.66 -16.96
C ALA A 297 12.01 -32.32 -15.98
N GLY A 298 10.81 -31.72 -15.84
CA GLY A 298 9.78 -32.20 -14.92
C GLY A 298 10.02 -31.88 -13.43
N THR A 299 10.93 -30.94 -13.10
CA THR A 299 11.02 -30.43 -11.73
C THR A 299 9.69 -29.77 -11.36
N VAL A 300 9.00 -30.28 -10.35
CA VAL A 300 7.74 -29.74 -9.83
C VAL A 300 8.02 -29.07 -8.51
N LEU A 301 7.47 -27.88 -8.30
CA LEU A 301 7.48 -27.19 -7.01
C LEU A 301 6.38 -27.75 -6.12
N ASP A 302 6.70 -27.95 -4.86
CA ASP A 302 5.69 -28.28 -3.86
C ASP A 302 4.70 -27.11 -3.72
N ALA A 303 3.41 -27.46 -3.58
CA ALA A 303 2.34 -26.51 -3.39
C ALA A 303 2.39 -25.85 -2.02
#